data_4b76b9f4bb20df0eee6f93ae00c0b566
#
_entry.id   4b76b9f4bb20df0eee6f93ae00c0b566
#
_cell.length_a   1.000
_cell.length_b   1.000
_cell.length_c   1.000
_cell.angle_alpha   90.00
_cell.angle_beta   90.00
_cell.angle_gamma   90.00
#
_symmetry.space_group_name_H-M   'P 1'
#
loop_
_entity.id
_entity.type
_entity.pdbx_description
1 polymer ?
#
loop_
_entity_poly.entity_id
_entity_poly.type
_entity_poly.pdbx_seq_one_letter_code
_entity_poly.pdbx_strand_id
1 'polypeptide(L)'
;MNTLTFHITDIASNSLRAGATRILLEIAINEENTIIRIADNGCGMDAETIARVTDPFYTTRTTRKVGLGIPFLIQNAEQTGGFVKISSQPGAGTEVTASFITANIDCPPWGDLPGTVAMLISGNPEINVCFSYKKGEQLFEVSTEELRTVFEDIPLSHPKVILAIKEMTAENLA
;
A
#
# COMPACT_ATOMS: atom_id res chain seq x y z
N MET A 1 11.40 -10.68 -1.27
CA MET A 1 11.31 -9.69 -2.16
C MET A 1 10.05 -9.70 -2.91
N ASN A 2 9.64 -10.73 -3.45
CA ASN A 2 8.46 -10.75 -4.25
C ASN A 2 7.24 -11.09 -3.40
N THR A 3 6.85 -10.20 -2.50
CA THR A 3 5.68 -10.36 -1.65
C THR A 3 4.68 -9.25 -1.91
N LEU A 4 3.43 -9.47 -1.53
CA LEU A 4 2.41 -8.42 -1.67
C LEU A 4 2.74 -7.22 -0.80
N THR A 5 3.30 -7.43 0.39
CA THR A 5 3.70 -6.34 1.27
C THR A 5 4.88 -5.53 0.71
N PHE A 6 5.73 -6.16 -0.10
CA PHE A 6 6.78 -5.44 -0.79
C PHE A 6 6.16 -4.42 -1.75
N HIS A 7 5.17 -4.83 -2.52
CA HIS A 7 4.48 -3.91 -3.42
C HIS A 7 3.75 -2.80 -2.67
N ILE A 8 3.10 -3.13 -1.56
CA ILE A 8 2.42 -2.14 -0.73
C ILE A 8 3.42 -1.08 -0.24
N THR A 9 4.56 -1.52 0.27
CA THR A 9 5.59 -0.61 0.77
C THR A 9 6.11 0.30 -0.34
N ASP A 10 6.30 -0.27 -1.52
CA ASP A 10 6.84 0.47 -2.65
C ASP A 10 5.86 1.55 -3.14
N ILE A 11 4.59 1.21 -3.28
CA ILE A 11 3.55 2.16 -3.68
C ILE A 11 3.33 3.22 -2.60
N ALA A 12 3.30 2.83 -1.32
CA ALA A 12 3.16 3.78 -0.23
C ALA A 12 4.33 4.76 -0.19
N SER A 13 5.55 4.28 -0.49
CA SER A 13 6.71 5.16 -0.59
C SER A 13 6.56 6.20 -1.70
N ASN A 14 5.92 5.82 -2.81
CA ASN A 14 5.64 6.77 -3.88
C ASN A 14 4.66 7.85 -3.38
N SER A 15 3.64 7.45 -2.62
CA SER A 15 2.69 8.40 -2.03
C SER A 15 3.37 9.39 -1.10
N LEU A 16 4.31 8.91 -0.28
CA LEU A 16 5.07 9.78 0.62
C LEU A 16 5.94 10.77 -0.16
N ARG A 17 6.61 10.30 -1.21
CA ARG A 17 7.42 11.18 -2.07
C ARG A 17 6.58 12.21 -2.80
N ALA A 18 5.32 11.91 -3.07
CA ALA A 18 4.40 12.83 -3.70
C ALA A 18 3.82 13.87 -2.72
N GLY A 19 4.27 13.86 -1.48
CA GLY A 19 3.84 14.83 -0.47
C GLY A 19 2.46 14.54 0.11
N ALA A 20 2.01 13.28 0.07
CA ALA A 20 0.71 12.94 0.60
C ALA A 20 0.63 13.17 2.11
N THR A 21 -0.53 13.65 2.57
CA THR A 21 -0.82 13.76 4.00
C THR A 21 -1.86 12.73 4.42
N ARG A 22 -2.45 12.03 3.46
CA ARG A 22 -3.39 10.93 3.71
C ARG A 22 -3.06 9.78 2.79
N ILE A 23 -3.04 8.58 3.33
CA ILE A 23 -2.86 7.35 2.56
C ILE A 23 -3.94 6.38 3.02
N LEU A 24 -4.69 5.84 2.06
CA LEU A 24 -5.68 4.82 2.31
C LEU A 24 -5.14 3.51 1.75
N LEU A 25 -5.03 2.49 2.58
CA LEU A 25 -4.66 1.16 2.15
C LEU A 25 -5.84 0.24 2.41
N GLU A 26 -6.43 -0.28 1.34
CA GLU A 26 -7.55 -1.20 1.44
C GLU A 26 -7.16 -2.55 0.85
N ILE A 27 -7.47 -3.61 1.55
CA ILE A 27 -7.25 -4.97 1.10
C ILE A 27 -8.59 -5.70 1.15
N ALA A 28 -8.99 -6.30 0.04
CA ALA A 28 -10.20 -7.10 -0.04
C ALA A 28 -9.84 -8.46 -0.62
N ILE A 29 -10.17 -9.52 0.11
CA ILE A 29 -9.88 -10.88 -0.31
C ILE A 29 -11.18 -11.66 -0.43
N ASN A 30 -11.40 -12.28 -1.56
CA ASN A 30 -12.51 -13.20 -1.75
C ASN A 30 -11.95 -14.51 -2.30
N GLU A 31 -12.81 -15.44 -2.68
CA GLU A 31 -12.37 -16.75 -3.16
C GLU A 31 -11.54 -16.67 -4.44
N GLU A 32 -11.77 -15.69 -5.27
CA GLU A 32 -11.10 -15.57 -6.55
C GLU A 32 -9.94 -14.59 -6.54
N ASN A 33 -10.14 -13.44 -5.90
CA ASN A 33 -9.21 -12.32 -6.02
C ASN A 33 -8.71 -11.79 -4.71
N THR A 34 -7.48 -11.33 -4.74
CA THR A 34 -6.92 -10.43 -3.71
C THR A 34 -6.78 -9.07 -4.36
N ILE A 35 -7.47 -8.08 -3.82
CA ILE A 35 -7.45 -6.72 -4.35
C ILE A 35 -6.77 -5.81 -3.34
N ILE A 36 -5.78 -5.06 -3.80
CA ILE A 36 -5.06 -4.09 -2.98
C ILE A 36 -5.26 -2.73 -3.62
N ARG A 37 -5.78 -1.79 -2.85
CA ARG A 37 -6.00 -0.43 -3.32
C ARG A 37 -5.27 0.54 -2.43
N ILE A 38 -4.45 1.39 -3.00
CA ILE A 38 -3.71 2.42 -2.27
C ILE A 38 -4.07 3.76 -2.91
N ALA A 39 -4.63 4.65 -2.12
CA ALA A 39 -5.02 5.97 -2.59
C ALA A 39 -4.36 7.03 -1.72
N ASP A 40 -3.91 8.10 -2.35
CA ASP A 40 -3.27 9.20 -1.62
C ASP A 40 -3.75 10.55 -2.15
N ASN A 41 -3.48 11.59 -1.39
CA ASN A 41 -3.79 12.96 -1.76
C ASN A 41 -2.52 13.76 -2.08
N GLY A 42 -1.52 13.10 -2.64
CA GLY A 42 -0.28 13.76 -3.03
C GLY A 42 -0.42 14.62 -4.27
N CYS A 43 0.70 14.97 -4.88
CA CYS A 43 0.69 15.89 -6.03
C CYS A 43 0.05 15.31 -7.30
N GLY A 44 -0.13 14.01 -7.36
CA GLY A 44 -0.71 13.37 -8.54
C GLY A 44 0.20 13.37 -9.76
N MET A 45 -0.33 12.84 -10.85
CA MET A 45 0.42 12.71 -12.10
C MET A 45 -0.48 13.05 -13.27
N ASP A 46 0.09 13.63 -14.31
CA ASP A 46 -0.61 13.83 -15.58
C ASP A 46 -0.51 12.53 -16.41
N ALA A 47 -1.22 12.51 -17.54
CA ALA A 47 -1.26 11.33 -18.41
C ALA A 47 0.12 10.94 -18.93
N GLU A 48 0.97 11.90 -19.21
CA GLU A 48 2.32 11.64 -19.69
C GLU A 48 3.16 10.97 -18.62
N THR A 49 3.08 11.44 -17.39
CA THR A 49 3.82 10.85 -16.26
C THR A 49 3.32 9.43 -15.98
N ILE A 50 2.00 9.21 -16.02
CA ILE A 50 1.46 7.86 -15.84
C ILE A 50 2.02 6.91 -16.90
N ALA A 51 2.06 7.35 -18.16
CA ALA A 51 2.60 6.53 -19.23
C ALA A 51 4.08 6.18 -18.99
N ARG A 52 4.84 7.10 -18.42
CA ARG A 52 6.23 6.83 -18.11
C ARG A 52 6.41 5.87 -16.95
N VAL A 53 5.69 6.07 -15.84
CA VAL A 53 5.89 5.23 -14.65
C VAL A 53 5.37 3.81 -14.85
N THR A 54 4.49 3.59 -15.82
CA THR A 54 4.00 2.25 -16.11
C THR A 54 4.88 1.52 -17.14
N ASP A 55 5.80 2.22 -17.79
CA ASP A 55 6.66 1.63 -18.81
C ASP A 55 7.90 1.02 -18.16
N PRO A 56 8.11 -0.29 -18.26
CA PRO A 56 9.27 -0.94 -17.64
C PRO A 56 10.58 -0.51 -18.26
N PHE A 57 10.54 0.07 -19.49
CA PHE A 57 11.75 0.49 -20.15
C PHE A 57 12.07 1.97 -19.94
N TYR A 58 11.16 2.73 -19.31
CA TYR A 58 11.45 4.12 -19.05
C TYR A 58 12.22 4.23 -17.74
N THR A 59 13.42 4.75 -17.78
CA THR A 59 14.17 4.98 -16.56
C THR A 59 14.76 6.34 -16.66
N THR A 60 14.72 7.10 -15.61
CA THR A 60 15.43 8.34 -15.58
C THR A 60 16.81 7.96 -15.21
N ARG A 61 17.74 8.43 -16.00
CA ARG A 61 19.02 8.01 -15.84
C ARG A 61 19.50 8.13 -14.51
N THR A 62 19.13 8.90 -13.75
CA THR A 62 19.73 9.00 -12.51
C THR A 62 19.24 8.07 -11.52
N THR A 63 18.21 7.44 -11.67
CA THR A 63 17.72 6.89 -10.55
C THR A 63 17.73 5.58 -10.34
N ARG A 64 18.10 4.93 -10.87
CA ARG A 64 18.20 3.77 -10.53
C ARG A 64 16.98 3.06 -10.17
N LYS A 65 16.66 2.64 -9.22
CA LYS A 65 15.57 1.85 -8.89
C LYS A 65 14.28 2.45 -8.89
N VAL A 66 14.17 3.68 -8.79
CA VAL A 66 12.94 4.41 -8.77
C VAL A 66 12.26 4.24 -10.11
N GLY A 67 11.02 4.00 -10.13
CA GLY A 67 10.32 3.84 -11.39
C GLY A 67 10.11 2.42 -11.83
N LEU A 68 10.68 1.46 -11.12
CA LEU A 68 10.44 0.07 -11.46
C LEU A 68 9.34 -0.56 -10.60
N GLY A 69 8.92 0.10 -9.54
CA GLY A 69 7.91 -0.45 -8.62
C GLY A 69 6.57 -0.71 -9.28
N ILE A 70 6.06 0.25 -10.03
CA ILE A 70 4.78 0.11 -10.72
C ILE A 70 4.86 -0.92 -11.84
N PRO A 71 5.86 -0.89 -12.74
CA PRO A 71 5.98 -1.93 -13.75
C PRO A 71 6.09 -3.34 -13.16
N PHE A 72 6.80 -3.47 -12.04
CA PHE A 72 6.95 -4.75 -11.37
C PHE A 72 5.63 -5.23 -10.77
N LEU A 73 4.85 -4.33 -10.18
CA LEU A 73 3.52 -4.63 -9.68
C LEU A 73 2.61 -5.09 -10.81
N ILE A 74 2.64 -4.40 -11.94
CA ILE A 74 1.84 -4.75 -13.12
C ILE A 74 2.22 -6.15 -13.60
N GLN A 75 3.49 -6.43 -13.73
CA GLN A 75 3.96 -7.72 -14.18
C GLN A 75 3.48 -8.84 -13.26
N ASN A 76 3.63 -8.67 -11.96
CA ASN A 76 3.21 -9.68 -10.99
C ASN A 76 1.71 -9.90 -10.98
N ALA A 77 0.92 -8.84 -11.07
CA ALA A 77 -0.53 -8.97 -11.10
C ALA A 77 -0.99 -9.68 -12.39
N GLU A 78 -0.45 -9.28 -13.52
CA GLU A 78 -0.82 -9.87 -14.81
C GLU A 78 -0.40 -11.34 -14.93
N GLN A 79 0.70 -11.73 -14.32
CA GLN A 79 1.12 -13.13 -14.30
C GLN A 79 0.09 -14.02 -13.61
N THR A 80 -0.68 -13.50 -12.67
CA THR A 80 -1.72 -14.28 -12.00
C THR A 80 -3.04 -14.27 -12.78
N GLY A 81 -3.14 -13.49 -13.84
CA GLY A 81 -4.39 -13.26 -14.55
C GLY A 81 -5.14 -12.03 -14.04
N GLY A 82 -4.55 -11.27 -13.15
CA GLY A 82 -5.12 -10.05 -12.61
C GLY A 82 -4.73 -8.81 -13.41
N PHE A 83 -4.81 -7.64 -12.77
CA PHE A 83 -4.53 -6.37 -13.45
C PHE A 83 -4.15 -5.28 -12.46
N VAL A 84 -3.61 -4.21 -12.97
CA VAL A 84 -3.36 -2.98 -12.19
C VAL A 84 -4.02 -1.82 -12.90
N LYS A 85 -4.70 -0.97 -12.13
CA LYS A 85 -5.33 0.22 -12.65
C LYS A 85 -4.82 1.41 -11.87
N ILE A 86 -4.43 2.46 -12.56
CA ILE A 86 -3.94 3.69 -11.95
C ILE A 86 -4.83 4.84 -12.35
N SER A 87 -5.28 5.61 -11.37
CA SER A 87 -6.06 6.81 -11.60
C SER A 87 -5.36 7.95 -10.88
N SER A 88 -5.02 9.00 -11.58
CA SER A 88 -4.29 10.13 -11.00
C SER A 88 -4.56 11.40 -11.80
N GLN A 89 -4.55 12.52 -11.10
CA GLN A 89 -4.63 13.83 -11.74
C GLN A 89 -3.73 14.79 -10.96
N PRO A 90 -3.09 15.72 -11.66
CA PRO A 90 -2.25 16.72 -10.98
C PRO A 90 -3.02 17.46 -9.91
N GLY A 91 -2.46 17.54 -8.72
CA GLY A 91 -3.07 18.21 -7.58
C GLY A 91 -4.15 17.42 -6.85
N ALA A 92 -4.53 16.26 -7.35
CA ALA A 92 -5.62 15.48 -6.75
C ALA A 92 -5.21 14.16 -6.15
N GLY A 93 -3.96 13.77 -6.28
CA GLY A 93 -3.46 12.51 -5.73
C GLY A 93 -3.49 11.36 -6.72
N THR A 94 -3.21 10.17 -6.23
CA THR A 94 -3.08 8.96 -7.04
C THR A 94 -3.78 7.78 -6.36
N GLU A 95 -4.43 6.96 -7.17
CA GLU A 95 -5.03 5.72 -6.71
C GLU A 95 -4.48 4.58 -7.55
N VAL A 96 -3.95 3.55 -6.90
CA VAL A 96 -3.45 2.34 -7.56
C VAL A 96 -4.28 1.18 -7.05
N THR A 97 -4.89 0.43 -7.95
CA THR A 97 -5.66 -0.78 -7.61
C THR A 97 -5.00 -1.96 -8.31
N ALA A 98 -4.57 -2.94 -7.54
CA ALA A 98 -3.98 -4.15 -8.07
C ALA A 98 -4.86 -5.34 -7.71
N SER A 99 -5.18 -6.16 -8.70
CA SER A 99 -5.95 -7.38 -8.53
C SER A 99 -5.07 -8.58 -8.88
N PHE A 100 -5.03 -9.55 -7.99
CA PHE A 100 -4.29 -10.79 -8.19
C PHE A 100 -5.29 -11.94 -8.11
N ILE A 101 -5.16 -12.93 -8.96
CA ILE A 101 -5.96 -14.14 -8.84
C ILE A 101 -5.35 -14.98 -7.73
N THR A 102 -6.06 -15.07 -6.62
CA THR A 102 -5.52 -15.65 -5.38
C THR A 102 -5.08 -17.10 -5.53
N ALA A 103 -5.83 -17.89 -6.27
CA ALA A 103 -5.53 -19.31 -6.44
C ALA A 103 -4.41 -19.61 -7.43
N ASN A 104 -3.93 -18.62 -8.16
CA ASN A 104 -2.88 -18.83 -9.14
C ASN A 104 -1.55 -19.09 -8.43
N ILE A 105 -0.78 -20.03 -8.92
CA ILE A 105 0.50 -20.39 -8.34
C ILE A 105 1.50 -19.24 -8.37
N ASP A 106 1.34 -18.30 -9.28
CA ASP A 106 2.22 -17.14 -9.39
C ASP A 106 1.78 -15.99 -8.48
N CYS A 107 0.70 -16.14 -7.71
CA CYS A 107 0.28 -15.11 -6.77
C CYS A 107 1.34 -14.97 -5.67
N PRO A 108 1.93 -13.79 -5.49
CA PRO A 108 2.96 -13.61 -4.47
C PRO A 108 2.41 -13.89 -3.07
N PRO A 109 3.26 -14.40 -2.17
CA PRO A 109 2.85 -14.56 -0.77
C PRO A 109 2.69 -13.19 -0.11
N TRP A 110 1.97 -13.14 1.00
CA TRP A 110 1.72 -11.87 1.66
C TRP A 110 2.97 -11.20 2.22
N GLY A 111 3.81 -11.90 2.89
CA GLY A 111 4.87 -11.32 3.67
C GLY A 111 4.33 -10.86 5.04
N ASP A 112 4.99 -9.90 5.68
CA ASP A 112 4.61 -9.44 7.02
C ASP A 112 3.65 -8.26 6.92
N LEU A 113 2.37 -8.51 6.67
CA LEU A 113 1.37 -7.45 6.58
C LEU A 113 1.19 -6.68 7.89
N PRO A 114 1.06 -7.35 9.05
CA PRO A 114 0.95 -6.60 10.32
C PRO A 114 2.12 -5.66 10.57
N GLY A 115 3.34 -6.12 10.32
CA GLY A 115 4.53 -5.28 10.47
C GLY A 115 4.56 -4.13 9.48
N THR A 116 4.11 -4.37 8.25
CA THR A 116 4.05 -3.32 7.22
C THR A 116 3.07 -2.23 7.62
N VAL A 117 1.89 -2.60 8.11
CA VAL A 117 0.88 -1.63 8.57
C VAL A 117 1.42 -0.83 9.77
N ALA A 118 2.03 -1.52 10.74
CA ALA A 118 2.58 -0.86 11.92
C ALA A 118 3.67 0.14 11.52
N MET A 119 4.55 -0.23 10.62
CA MET A 119 5.62 0.66 10.18
C MET A 119 5.12 1.83 9.34
N LEU A 120 4.10 1.61 8.53
CA LEU A 120 3.53 2.69 7.73
C LEU A 120 2.90 3.76 8.63
N ILE A 121 2.18 3.35 9.65
CA ILE A 121 1.56 4.28 10.59
C ILE A 121 2.62 4.93 11.48
N SER A 122 3.47 4.14 12.11
CA SER A 122 4.42 4.63 13.10
C SER A 122 5.59 5.40 12.50
N GLY A 123 5.98 5.05 11.30
CA GLY A 123 7.08 5.72 10.61
C GLY A 123 6.70 7.09 10.06
N ASN A 124 5.39 7.41 10.03
CA ASN A 124 4.90 8.66 9.44
C ASN A 124 3.83 9.26 10.36
N PRO A 125 4.19 9.62 11.59
CA PRO A 125 3.20 10.02 12.59
C PRO A 125 2.40 11.29 12.26
N GLU A 126 2.91 12.12 11.33
CA GLU A 126 2.19 13.32 10.94
C GLU A 126 1.22 13.07 9.80
N ILE A 127 1.22 11.89 9.21
CA ILE A 127 0.34 11.55 8.10
C ILE A 127 -0.83 10.73 8.59
N ASN A 128 -2.00 10.90 7.98
CA ASN A 128 -3.12 10.07 8.30
C ASN A 128 -3.10 8.84 7.39
N VAL A 129 -2.88 7.67 7.99
CA VAL A 129 -2.95 6.40 7.29
C VAL A 129 -4.22 5.69 7.75
N CYS A 130 -5.05 5.27 6.79
CA CYS A 130 -6.23 4.47 7.07
C CYS A 130 -6.02 3.10 6.46
N PHE A 131 -6.11 2.06 7.26
CA PHE A 131 -5.98 0.68 6.79
C PHE A 131 -7.31 -0.04 6.95
N SER A 132 -7.74 -0.73 5.91
CA SER A 132 -8.95 -1.54 5.90
C SER A 132 -8.63 -2.91 5.32
N TYR A 133 -9.07 -3.96 6.00
CA TYR A 133 -8.86 -5.33 5.55
C TYR A 133 -10.21 -6.05 5.60
N LYS A 134 -10.61 -6.59 4.46
CA LYS A 134 -11.86 -7.33 4.36
C LYS A 134 -11.60 -8.71 3.76
N LYS A 135 -12.02 -9.74 4.45
CA LYS A 135 -11.93 -11.11 3.96
C LYS A 135 -13.24 -11.82 4.28
N GLY A 136 -14.08 -12.04 3.28
CA GLY A 136 -15.43 -12.56 3.50
C GLY A 136 -16.22 -11.59 4.37
N GLU A 137 -16.70 -12.05 5.53
CA GLU A 137 -17.44 -11.21 6.45
C GLU A 137 -16.52 -10.54 7.48
N GLN A 138 -15.26 -10.93 7.51
CA GLN A 138 -14.30 -10.34 8.44
C GLN A 138 -13.91 -8.94 7.95
N LEU A 139 -14.01 -7.96 8.83
CA LEU A 139 -13.60 -6.59 8.52
C LEU A 139 -12.76 -6.05 9.68
N PHE A 140 -11.61 -5.51 9.37
CA PHE A 140 -10.75 -4.83 10.34
C PHE A 140 -10.33 -3.49 9.78
N GLU A 141 -10.48 -2.44 10.57
CA GLU A 141 -10.08 -1.09 10.17
C GLU A 141 -9.31 -0.42 11.29
N VAL A 142 -8.30 0.34 10.96
CA VAL A 142 -7.54 1.12 11.92
C VAL A 142 -6.99 2.35 11.22
N SER A 143 -6.92 3.47 11.91
CA SER A 143 -6.36 4.70 11.37
C SER A 143 -5.40 5.36 12.34
N THR A 144 -4.51 6.18 11.79
CA THR A 144 -3.59 6.98 12.59
C THR A 144 -4.35 7.86 13.58
N GLU A 145 -5.49 8.45 13.19
CA GLU A 145 -6.28 9.29 14.07
C GLU A 145 -6.80 8.53 15.28
N GLU A 146 -7.33 7.33 15.08
CA GLU A 146 -7.81 6.51 16.18
C GLU A 146 -6.68 6.15 17.13
N LEU A 147 -5.53 5.81 16.58
CA LEU A 147 -4.39 5.42 17.40
C LEU A 147 -3.82 6.60 18.19
N ARG A 148 -3.85 7.79 17.65
CA ARG A 148 -3.44 8.99 18.39
C ARG A 148 -4.34 9.19 19.62
N THR A 149 -5.63 8.90 19.47
CA THR A 149 -6.57 9.01 20.58
C THR A 149 -6.30 7.94 21.63
N VAL A 150 -6.01 6.71 21.20
CA VAL A 150 -5.73 5.62 22.13
C VAL A 150 -4.43 5.81 22.89
N PHE A 151 -3.38 6.29 22.21
CA PHE A 151 -2.06 6.45 22.80
C PHE A 151 -1.72 7.93 23.03
N GLU A 152 -2.67 8.72 23.57
CA GLU A 152 -2.54 10.17 23.62
C GLU A 152 -1.23 10.70 24.14
N ASP A 153 -0.65 10.11 25.16
CA ASP A 153 0.61 10.61 25.73
C ASP A 153 1.85 9.90 25.21
N ILE A 154 1.70 8.93 24.34
CA ILE A 154 2.83 8.16 23.84
C ILE A 154 2.94 8.35 22.34
N PRO A 155 4.11 8.75 21.82
CA PRO A 155 4.29 8.90 20.36
C PRO A 155 4.04 7.59 19.63
N LEU A 156 3.41 7.65 18.47
CA LEU A 156 3.16 6.46 17.66
C LEU A 156 4.46 5.79 17.20
N SER A 157 5.56 6.54 17.20
CA SER A 157 6.87 5.98 16.86
C SER A 157 7.54 5.24 18.02
N HIS A 158 6.94 5.23 19.20
CA HIS A 158 7.51 4.52 20.34
C HIS A 158 7.52 3.02 20.08
N PRO A 159 8.61 2.30 20.36
CA PRO A 159 8.72 0.87 20.07
C PRO A 159 7.58 0.00 20.63
N LYS A 160 7.10 0.34 21.82
CA LYS A 160 5.98 -0.41 22.41
C LYS A 160 4.67 -0.18 21.66
N VAL A 161 4.48 1.01 21.10
CA VAL A 161 3.29 1.33 20.31
C VAL A 161 3.36 0.59 18.97
N ILE A 162 4.53 0.57 18.34
CA ILE A 162 4.74 -0.16 17.09
C ILE A 162 4.39 -1.64 17.29
N LEU A 163 4.88 -2.23 18.37
CA LEU A 163 4.61 -3.62 18.70
C LEU A 163 3.13 -3.85 18.96
N ALA A 164 2.48 -2.95 19.68
CA ALA A 164 1.05 -3.06 19.97
C ALA A 164 0.21 -3.00 18.69
N ILE A 165 0.55 -2.11 17.77
CA ILE A 165 -0.15 -2.00 16.48
C ILE A 165 0.04 -3.28 15.67
N LYS A 166 1.26 -3.80 15.64
CA LYS A 166 1.57 -5.03 14.91
C LYS A 166 0.79 -6.21 15.48
N GLU A 167 0.77 -6.37 16.80
CA GLU A 167 0.06 -7.48 17.44
C GLU A 167 -1.45 -7.37 17.24
N MET A 168 -2.02 -6.19 17.40
CA MET A 168 -3.43 -5.95 17.17
C MET A 168 -3.83 -6.29 15.75
N THR A 169 -3.02 -5.85 14.79
CA THR A 169 -3.27 -6.14 13.38
C THR A 169 -3.18 -7.64 13.11
N ALA A 170 -2.15 -8.29 13.62
CA ALA A 170 -1.98 -9.73 13.43
C ALA A 170 -3.16 -10.54 13.98
N GLU A 171 -3.65 -10.17 15.16
CA GLU A 171 -4.79 -10.84 15.76
C GLU A 171 -6.06 -10.68 14.93
N ASN A 172 -6.26 -9.53 14.33
CA ASN A 172 -7.46 -9.26 13.55
C ASN A 172 -7.38 -9.79 12.11
N LEU A 173 -6.21 -10.14 11.62
CA LEU A 173 -6.07 -10.72 10.29
C LEU A 173 -5.98 -12.26 10.32
N ALA A 174 -5.92 -12.84 11.49
CA ALA A 174 -5.78 -14.29 11.63
C ALA A 174 -7.06 -15.05 11.23
#